data_6d457a73072bba64956f73ccb49e14b2
#
_entry.id   6d457a73072bba64956f73ccb49e14b2
#
_cell.length_a   1.000
_cell.length_b   1.000
_cell.length_c   1.000
_cell.angle_alpha   90.00
_cell.angle_beta   90.00
_cell.angle_gamma   90.00
#
_symmetry.space_group_name_H-M   'P 1'
#
loop_
_entity.id
_entity.type
_entity.pdbx_description
1 polymer ?
#
loop_
_entity_poly.entity_id
_entity_poly.type
_entity_poly.pdbx_seq_one_letter_code
_entity_poly.pdbx_strand_id
1 'polypeptide(L)'
;METAALIRGDAVAIPLRDESVDLIVTSPPYFALRSYTDGGEHYDGQIGSEPTPQAFLEALWAVTRECRRVLKPSGSMWVNLGDKYSGSGGHNNAAIGGEGRGPSSYNKATCAPPKSLMGL
;
A
#
# COMPACT_ATOMS: atom_id res chain seq x y z
N MET A 1 -6.99 27.80 -20.18
CA MET A 1 -7.26 26.47 -20.75
C MET A 1 -6.78 25.42 -19.75
N GLU A 2 -7.66 24.57 -19.33
CA GLU A 2 -7.32 23.47 -18.44
C GLU A 2 -6.57 22.40 -19.22
N THR A 3 -5.42 21.98 -18.73
CA THR A 3 -4.60 20.93 -19.33
C THR A 3 -4.42 19.79 -18.36
N ALA A 4 -4.49 18.57 -18.87
CA ALA A 4 -4.19 17.37 -18.11
C ALA A 4 -3.04 16.61 -18.79
N ALA A 5 -2.17 16.02 -17.98
CA ALA A 5 -1.08 15.17 -18.46
C ALA A 5 -1.11 13.82 -17.72
N LEU A 6 -0.96 12.75 -18.49
CA LEU A 6 -0.79 11.41 -17.94
C LEU A 6 0.71 11.08 -17.93
N ILE A 7 1.23 10.78 -16.75
CA ILE A 7 2.66 10.49 -16.58
C ILE A 7 2.78 9.06 -16.02
N ARG A 8 3.54 8.22 -16.72
CA ARG A 8 3.93 6.90 -16.21
C ARG A 8 5.24 7.04 -15.44
N GLY A 9 5.25 6.61 -14.18
CA GLY A 9 6.44 6.71 -13.32
C GLY A 9 6.30 5.85 -12.07
N ASP A 10 7.37 5.80 -11.30
CA ASP A 10 7.41 5.16 -9.99
C ASP A 10 7.12 6.21 -8.90
N ALA A 11 6.27 5.87 -7.95
CA ALA A 11 5.90 6.75 -6.86
C ALA A 11 7.07 7.06 -5.88
N VAL A 12 8.11 6.24 -5.87
CA VAL A 12 9.34 6.49 -5.10
C VAL A 12 10.36 7.37 -5.83
N ALA A 13 10.06 7.73 -7.09
CA ALA A 13 10.88 8.60 -7.94
C ALA A 13 9.98 9.41 -8.88
N ILE A 14 9.18 10.30 -8.34
CA ILE A 14 8.19 11.07 -9.08
C ILE A 14 8.89 12.01 -10.07
N PRO A 15 8.62 11.92 -11.39
CA PRO A 15 9.32 12.69 -12.42
C PRO A 15 8.82 14.15 -12.52
N LEU A 16 8.76 14.82 -11.40
CA LEU A 16 8.41 16.23 -11.26
C LEU A 16 9.50 16.98 -10.48
N ARG A 17 9.60 18.27 -10.72
CA ARG A 17 10.53 19.14 -9.99
C ARG A 17 10.13 19.29 -8.54
N ASP A 18 11.09 19.60 -7.68
CA ASP A 18 10.84 19.97 -6.30
C ASP A 18 9.88 21.15 -6.23
N GLU A 19 9.02 21.15 -5.23
CA GLU A 19 8.12 22.26 -4.91
C GLU A 19 7.28 22.77 -6.12
N SER A 20 6.82 21.84 -6.97
CA SER A 20 6.08 22.17 -8.20
C SER A 20 4.58 21.88 -8.14
N VAL A 21 4.13 21.16 -7.13
CA VAL A 21 2.74 20.67 -7.01
C VAL A 21 2.01 21.38 -5.87
N ASP A 22 0.79 21.81 -6.13
CA ASP A 22 -0.05 22.50 -5.13
C ASP A 22 -0.89 21.53 -4.29
N LEU A 23 -1.32 20.40 -4.89
CA LEU A 23 -2.17 19.41 -4.23
C LEU A 23 -1.80 18.01 -4.67
N ILE A 24 -1.73 17.11 -3.71
CA ILE A 24 -1.63 15.67 -3.93
C ILE A 24 -2.86 15.00 -3.33
N VAL A 25 -3.52 14.14 -4.10
CA VAL A 25 -4.59 13.27 -3.64
C VAL A 25 -4.24 11.84 -4.01
N THR A 26 -4.18 10.95 -3.03
CA THR A 26 -3.76 9.58 -3.25
C THR A 26 -4.47 8.59 -2.34
N SER A 27 -4.62 7.36 -2.83
CA SER A 27 -5.11 6.21 -2.08
C SER A 27 -4.11 5.07 -2.29
N PRO A 28 -3.05 5.01 -1.48
CA PRO A 28 -2.06 3.95 -1.62
C PRO A 28 -2.68 2.58 -1.32
N PRO A 29 -2.09 1.49 -1.84
CA PRO A 29 -2.56 0.15 -1.54
C PRO A 29 -2.54 -0.12 -0.04
N TYR A 30 -3.56 -0.83 0.46
CA TYR A 30 -3.61 -1.27 1.85
C TYR A 30 -2.74 -2.52 2.04
N PHE A 31 -2.22 -2.68 3.24
CA PHE A 31 -1.37 -3.82 3.55
C PHE A 31 -2.09 -5.16 3.33
N ALA A 32 -1.48 -6.04 2.53
CA ALA A 32 -1.90 -7.41 2.24
C ALA A 32 -3.39 -7.56 1.83
N LEU A 33 -4.00 -6.52 1.26
CA LEU A 33 -5.41 -6.56 0.87
C LEU A 33 -5.61 -6.91 -0.60
N ARG A 34 -4.74 -6.42 -1.48
CA ARG A 34 -4.86 -6.61 -2.93
C ARG A 34 -3.53 -6.98 -3.56
N SER A 35 -3.60 -7.77 -4.61
CA SER A 35 -2.52 -7.99 -5.55
C SER A 35 -2.93 -7.38 -6.88
N TYR A 36 -2.08 -6.53 -7.43
CA TYR A 36 -2.29 -5.94 -8.74
C TYR A 36 -1.50 -6.72 -9.78
N THR A 37 -2.08 -6.88 -10.95
CA THR A 37 -1.45 -7.56 -12.08
C THR A 37 -1.32 -6.58 -13.24
N ASP A 38 -0.21 -6.62 -13.93
CA ASP A 38 0.01 -5.91 -15.18
C ASP A 38 0.00 -6.94 -16.32
N GLY A 39 -1.02 -6.89 -17.18
CA GLY A 39 -1.19 -7.85 -18.27
C GLY A 39 -1.46 -9.30 -17.86
N GLY A 40 -1.94 -9.51 -16.63
CA GLY A 40 -2.26 -10.85 -16.07
C GLY A 40 -1.11 -11.49 -15.27
N GLU A 41 0.06 -10.84 -15.20
CA GLU A 41 1.18 -11.28 -14.38
C GLU A 41 1.25 -10.53 -13.05
N HIS A 42 1.76 -11.21 -12.02
CA HIS A 42 2.00 -10.57 -10.73
C HIS A 42 3.15 -9.56 -10.87
N TYR A 43 2.91 -8.32 -10.47
CA TYR A 43 3.93 -7.28 -10.47
C TYR A 43 4.73 -7.33 -9.17
N ASP A 44 5.99 -7.74 -9.26
CA ASP A 44 6.90 -7.76 -8.12
C ASP A 44 7.22 -6.35 -7.61
N GLY A 45 7.36 -6.22 -6.29
CA GLY A 45 7.67 -4.94 -5.66
C GLY A 45 6.46 -4.01 -5.47
N GLN A 46 5.23 -4.51 -5.61
CA GLN A 46 4.03 -3.76 -5.29
C GLN A 46 3.99 -3.36 -3.82
N ILE A 47 3.68 -2.08 -3.55
CA ILE A 47 3.35 -1.63 -2.20
C ILE A 47 2.05 -2.30 -1.76
N GLY A 48 2.06 -2.86 -0.55
CA GLY A 48 0.95 -3.64 0.02
C GLY A 48 1.17 -5.16 -0.02
N SER A 49 2.20 -5.64 -0.71
CA SER A 49 2.57 -7.06 -0.76
C SER A 49 3.81 -7.42 0.07
N GLU A 50 4.29 -6.51 0.88
CA GLU A 50 5.43 -6.71 1.75
C GLU A 50 5.15 -7.82 2.79
N PRO A 51 6.18 -8.57 3.22
CA PRO A 51 6.02 -9.70 4.14
C PRO A 51 5.63 -9.27 5.56
N THR A 52 5.89 -8.04 5.93
CA THR A 52 5.60 -7.52 7.28
C THR A 52 4.96 -6.13 7.22
N PRO A 53 4.15 -5.76 8.23
CA PRO A 53 3.60 -4.41 8.34
C PRO A 53 4.68 -3.33 8.37
N GLN A 54 5.83 -3.64 8.97
CA GLN A 54 6.95 -2.71 9.07
C GLN A 54 7.57 -2.40 7.70
N ALA A 55 7.80 -3.42 6.89
CA ALA A 55 8.29 -3.24 5.52
C ALA A 55 7.30 -2.46 4.66
N PHE A 56 6.00 -2.69 4.85
CA PHE A 56 4.94 -1.91 4.21
C PHE A 56 4.99 -0.43 4.59
N LEU A 57 5.16 -0.12 5.88
CA LEU A 57 5.28 1.27 6.33
C LEU A 57 6.54 1.94 5.77
N GLU A 58 7.66 1.24 5.69
CA GLU A 58 8.89 1.75 5.08
C GLU A 58 8.70 2.11 3.60
N ALA A 59 7.98 1.26 2.85
CA ALA A 59 7.62 1.53 1.46
C ALA A 59 6.72 2.77 1.33
N LEU A 60 5.70 2.91 2.19
CA LEU A 60 4.86 4.12 2.22
C LEU A 60 5.66 5.38 2.60
N TRP A 61 6.61 5.28 3.52
CA TRP A 61 7.49 6.39 3.87
C TRP A 61 8.33 6.87 2.69
N ALA A 62 8.82 5.95 1.86
CA ALA A 62 9.57 6.30 0.66
C ALA A 62 8.70 7.12 -0.32
N VAL A 63 7.47 6.69 -0.58
CA VAL A 63 6.51 7.42 -1.41
C VAL A 63 6.16 8.79 -0.79
N THR A 64 5.90 8.84 0.50
CA THR A 64 5.54 10.08 1.20
C THR A 64 6.67 11.11 1.13
N ARG A 65 7.93 10.68 1.23
CA ARG A 65 9.08 11.58 1.06
C ARG A 65 9.13 12.20 -0.33
N GLU A 66 8.84 11.41 -1.37
CA GLU A 66 8.76 11.92 -2.75
C GLU A 66 7.59 12.88 -2.93
N CYS A 67 6.43 12.55 -2.40
CA CYS A 67 5.29 13.47 -2.38
C CYS A 67 5.65 14.80 -1.73
N ARG A 68 6.31 14.76 -0.57
CA ARG A 68 6.79 15.96 0.11
C ARG A 68 7.79 16.76 -0.71
N ARG A 69 8.70 16.10 -1.41
CA ARG A 69 9.71 16.78 -2.25
C ARG A 69 9.04 17.59 -3.36
N VAL A 70 8.06 17.02 -4.05
CA VAL A 70 7.41 17.70 -5.17
C VAL A 70 6.33 18.69 -4.74
N LEU A 71 5.82 18.59 -3.50
CA LEU A 71 4.79 19.46 -2.97
C LEU A 71 5.38 20.80 -2.57
N LYS A 72 4.73 21.90 -2.98
CA LYS A 72 5.09 23.25 -2.53
C LYS A 72 4.95 23.39 -1.01
N PRO A 73 5.69 24.30 -0.36
CA PRO A 73 5.52 24.55 1.08
C PRO A 73 4.10 24.96 1.49
N SER A 74 3.36 25.61 0.58
CA SER A 74 1.94 25.96 0.76
C SER A 74 0.95 24.90 0.29
N GLY A 75 1.46 23.79 -0.25
CA GLY A 75 0.65 22.72 -0.81
C GLY A 75 0.00 21.82 0.24
N SER A 76 -0.95 21.01 -0.18
CA SER A 76 -1.67 20.06 0.67
C SER A 76 -1.60 18.65 0.11
N MET A 77 -1.56 17.66 0.99
CA MET A 77 -1.63 16.26 0.62
C MET A 77 -2.81 15.58 1.34
N TRP A 78 -3.66 14.93 0.56
CA TRP A 78 -4.80 14.16 1.04
C TRP A 78 -4.57 12.68 0.77
N VAL A 79 -4.54 11.89 1.83
CA VAL A 79 -4.26 10.45 1.76
C VAL A 79 -5.47 9.68 2.29
N ASN A 80 -6.05 8.84 1.45
CA ASN A 80 -7.04 7.86 1.89
C ASN A 80 -6.33 6.55 2.22
N LEU A 81 -6.22 6.25 3.49
CA LEU A 81 -5.52 5.07 4.00
C LEU A 81 -6.41 4.33 4.98
N GLY A 82 -6.42 3.00 4.92
CA GLY A 82 -7.13 2.13 5.85
C GLY A 82 -6.18 1.25 6.65
N ASP A 83 -6.61 0.88 7.84
CA ASP A 83 -5.95 -0.12 8.66
C ASP A 83 -6.46 -1.52 8.30
N LYS A 84 -5.85 -2.55 8.84
CA LYS A 84 -6.17 -3.94 8.63
C LYS A 84 -6.40 -4.66 9.96
N TYR A 85 -7.38 -5.55 9.98
CA TYR A 85 -7.58 -6.47 11.10
C TYR A 85 -6.55 -7.60 11.06
N SER A 86 -5.96 -7.91 12.19
CA SER A 86 -5.09 -9.08 12.32
C SER A 86 -5.92 -10.36 12.10
N GLY A 87 -5.41 -11.29 11.29
CA GLY A 87 -6.09 -12.55 11.00
C GLY A 87 -7.24 -12.48 10.00
N SER A 88 -7.54 -11.33 9.40
CA SER A 88 -8.60 -11.23 8.37
C SER A 88 -8.17 -11.65 6.96
N GLY A 89 -7.03 -12.29 6.81
CA GLY A 89 -6.49 -12.78 5.54
C GLY A 89 -6.84 -14.21 5.16
N GLY A 90 -7.81 -14.84 5.81
CA GLY A 90 -8.17 -16.21 5.57
C GLY A 90 -9.67 -16.42 5.57
N HIS A 91 -10.38 -16.07 4.52
CA HIS A 91 -11.59 -16.82 4.20
C HIS A 91 -11.11 -18.17 3.67
N ASN A 92 -10.94 -19.12 4.57
CA ASN A 92 -11.00 -20.52 4.21
C ASN A 92 -12.41 -20.79 3.70
N ASN A 93 -12.60 -20.79 2.40
CA ASN A 93 -13.62 -21.64 1.80
C ASN A 93 -13.18 -23.09 2.09
N ALA A 94 -13.42 -23.54 3.32
CA ALA A 94 -13.37 -24.94 3.70
C ALA A 94 -14.65 -25.62 3.22
N ALA A 95 -14.84 -25.59 1.92
CA ALA A 95 -15.85 -26.39 1.26
C ALA A 95 -15.29 -26.79 -0.09
N ILE A 96 -14.29 -27.64 -0.06
CA ILE A 96 -13.96 -28.69 -1.05
C ILE A 96 -12.50 -29.10 -0.72
N GLY A 97 -12.36 -30.20 0.03
CA GLY A 97 -11.24 -31.12 0.11
C GLY A 97 -9.86 -30.62 -0.32
N GLY A 98 -9.20 -29.80 0.47
CA GLY A 98 -7.84 -29.40 0.26
C GLY A 98 -7.16 -29.23 1.62
N GLU A 99 -6.08 -29.97 1.81
CA GLU A 99 -5.26 -30.03 3.02
C GLU A 99 -4.93 -28.63 3.55
N GLY A 100 -5.09 -28.46 4.86
CA GLY A 100 -4.97 -27.19 5.55
C GLY A 100 -3.65 -26.48 5.29
N ARG A 101 -3.70 -25.35 4.62
CA ARG A 101 -2.66 -24.35 4.75
C ARG A 101 -2.73 -23.82 6.18
N GLY A 102 -1.68 -24.06 6.94
CA GLY A 102 -1.53 -23.59 8.30
C GLY A 102 -1.80 -22.08 8.44
N PRO A 103 -1.94 -21.57 9.66
CA PRO A 103 -2.27 -20.19 9.90
C PRO A 103 -1.31 -19.28 9.13
N SER A 104 -1.89 -18.35 8.39
CA SER A 104 -1.17 -17.35 7.59
C SER A 104 0.01 -16.81 8.41
N SER A 105 1.20 -16.83 7.84
CA SER A 105 2.45 -16.37 8.49
C SER A 105 2.38 -14.95 9.04
N TYR A 106 1.36 -14.19 8.66
CA TYR A 106 1.11 -12.84 9.16
C TYR A 106 0.69 -12.79 10.65
N ASN A 107 0.13 -13.87 11.18
CA ASN A 107 -0.26 -13.90 12.59
C ASN A 107 0.93 -13.99 13.56
N LYS A 108 2.10 -14.36 13.07
CA LYS A 108 3.34 -14.41 13.88
C LYS A 108 4.09 -13.09 13.93
N ALA A 109 3.89 -12.21 12.95
CA ALA A 109 4.63 -10.94 12.86
C ALA A 109 3.92 -9.78 13.57
N THR A 110 2.64 -9.93 13.89
CA THR A 110 1.87 -8.91 14.60
C THR A 110 1.62 -9.39 16.00
N CYS A 111 2.12 -8.68 17.00
CA CYS A 111 1.82 -8.95 18.41
C CYS A 111 0.36 -8.63 18.77
N ALA A 112 -0.51 -8.41 17.80
CA ALA A 112 -1.90 -8.06 18.02
C ALA A 112 -2.79 -9.31 18.07
N PRO A 113 -3.77 -9.36 18.99
CA PRO A 113 -4.75 -10.43 19.04
C PRO A 113 -5.53 -10.57 17.71
N PRO A 114 -6.04 -11.77 17.38
CA PRO A 114 -6.90 -11.94 16.21
C PRO A 114 -8.08 -10.96 16.22
N LYS A 115 -8.43 -10.44 15.04
CA LYS A 115 -9.51 -9.45 14.83
C LYS A 115 -9.27 -8.07 15.47
N SER A 116 -8.07 -7.79 15.96
CA SER A 116 -7.67 -6.44 16.36
C SER A 116 -7.16 -5.66 15.16
N LEU A 117 -7.32 -4.34 15.17
CA LEU A 117 -6.63 -3.46 14.22
C LEU A 117 -5.12 -3.50 14.47
N MET A 118 -4.34 -3.45 13.41
CA MET A 118 -2.88 -3.56 13.49
C MET A 118 -2.21 -2.26 13.89
N GLY A 119 -2.91 -1.13 13.82
CA GLY A 119 -2.38 0.18 14.15
C GLY A 119 -1.37 0.72 13.13
N LEU A 120 -1.61 0.47 11.85
CA LEU A 120 -0.77 0.91 10.73
C LEU A 120 -0.82 2.43 10.54
#